data_2f33b70434f3107844b6c626b0854fd5
#
_entry.id   2f33b70434f3107844b6c626b0854fd5
#
_cell.length_a   1.000
_cell.length_b   1.000
_cell.length_c   1.000
_cell.angle_alpha   90.00
_cell.angle_beta   90.00
_cell.angle_gamma   90.00
#
_symmetry.space_group_name_H-M   'P 1'
#
loop_
_entity.id
_entity.type
_entity.pdbx_description
1 polymer ?
#
loop_
_entity_poly.entity_id
_entity_poly.type
_entity_poly.pdbx_seq_one_letter_code
_entity_poly.pdbx_strand_id
1 'polypeptide(L)'
;DLHLLHRIQNAGCRSREDVVFALQKIVDTIVQESCGITLIGGDVSSNFSLFDLFVKLLAHSAYGSQTFLFVLGNHEFWEFPDLSVEHITDKYRKLLEEHGMYLLQNDLFYKNEFDDMGIIPYAELEQMTNAELTERLRCSRLVVFGGTGFSGCNVEFNANNGIYWNTVDRETEIQESKKFDNLYQKLLPVLDQKNTVIFTHTPQKDWSSNPKSHAKFVYVSGHTHRNVFYDDGEERIYADNQIGY
;
A
#
# COMPACT_ATOMS: atom_id res chain seq x y z
N ASP A 1 6.45 -2.06 -5.92
CA ASP A 1 7.90 -1.87 -5.67
C ASP A 1 8.53 -1.07 -6.80
N LEU A 2 8.72 0.25 -6.62
CA LEU A 2 9.34 1.11 -7.65
C LEU A 2 10.85 1.25 -7.45
N HIS A 3 11.32 1.23 -6.20
CA HIS A 3 12.73 1.39 -5.82
C HIS A 3 13.44 2.54 -6.55
N LEU A 4 12.80 3.72 -6.59
CA LEU A 4 13.23 4.86 -7.40
C LEU A 4 14.66 5.28 -7.16
N LEU A 5 15.14 5.25 -5.89
CA LEU A 5 16.52 5.60 -5.58
C LEU A 5 17.50 4.66 -6.30
N HIS A 6 17.24 3.35 -6.26
CA HIS A 6 18.08 2.35 -6.92
C HIS A 6 18.06 2.52 -8.45
N ARG A 7 16.89 2.76 -9.04
CA ARG A 7 16.76 3.00 -10.49
C ARG A 7 17.53 4.22 -10.96
N ILE A 8 17.44 5.32 -10.21
CA ILE A 8 18.15 6.55 -10.54
C ILE A 8 19.66 6.36 -10.45
N GLN A 9 20.14 5.64 -9.43
CA GLN A 9 21.55 5.28 -9.29
C GLN A 9 22.02 4.40 -10.45
N ASN A 10 21.26 3.36 -10.79
CA ASN A 10 21.59 2.46 -11.90
C ASN A 10 21.54 3.15 -13.28
N ALA A 11 20.64 4.11 -13.45
CA ALA A 11 20.57 4.93 -14.66
C ALA A 11 21.74 5.91 -14.80
N GLY A 12 22.57 6.05 -13.75
CA GLY A 12 23.73 6.96 -13.76
C GLY A 12 23.35 8.43 -13.81
N CYS A 13 22.18 8.80 -13.30
CA CYS A 13 21.72 10.21 -13.23
C CYS A 13 22.72 11.03 -12.40
N ARG A 14 23.21 12.13 -12.95
CA ARG A 14 24.24 12.99 -12.33
C ARG A 14 23.75 14.39 -12.02
N SER A 15 22.66 14.80 -12.63
CA SER A 15 22.04 16.11 -12.43
C SER A 15 20.61 15.96 -11.93
N ARG A 16 20.06 17.07 -11.42
CA ARG A 16 18.64 17.11 -11.04
C ARG A 16 17.74 16.90 -12.27
N GLU A 17 18.13 17.41 -13.40
CA GLU A 17 17.43 17.27 -14.67
C GLU A 17 17.37 15.81 -15.11
N ASP A 18 18.48 15.06 -14.98
CA ASP A 18 18.50 13.62 -15.28
C ASP A 18 17.53 12.86 -14.38
N VAL A 19 17.50 13.19 -13.08
CA VAL A 19 16.58 12.57 -12.10
C VAL A 19 15.12 12.85 -12.47
N VAL A 20 14.78 14.12 -12.73
CA VAL A 20 13.40 14.50 -13.14
C VAL A 20 13.02 13.77 -14.42
N PHE A 21 13.89 13.71 -15.41
CA PHE A 21 13.62 13.03 -16.67
C PHE A 21 13.40 11.52 -16.50
N ALA A 22 14.22 10.87 -15.66
CA ALA A 22 14.06 9.44 -15.36
C ALA A 22 12.76 9.15 -14.63
N LEU A 23 12.40 9.96 -13.62
CA LEU A 23 11.14 9.85 -12.91
C LEU A 23 9.93 10.10 -13.80
N GLN A 24 10.00 11.12 -14.68
CA GLN A 24 8.90 11.45 -15.58
C GLN A 24 8.53 10.25 -16.47
N LYS A 25 9.51 9.52 -16.99
CA LYS A 25 9.24 8.29 -17.77
C LYS A 25 8.47 7.23 -16.99
N ILE A 26 8.81 7.04 -15.71
CA ILE A 26 8.11 6.10 -14.84
C ILE A 26 6.66 6.59 -14.61
N VAL A 27 6.52 7.87 -14.29
CA VAL A 27 5.21 8.51 -14.11
C VAL A 27 4.35 8.41 -15.35
N ASP A 28 4.90 8.71 -16.53
CA ASP A 28 4.18 8.62 -17.80
C ASP A 28 3.67 7.19 -18.06
N THR A 29 4.49 6.18 -17.76
CA THR A 29 4.07 4.78 -17.84
C THR A 29 2.92 4.48 -16.88
N ILE A 30 3.03 4.89 -15.62
CA ILE A 30 1.98 4.68 -14.61
C ILE A 30 0.67 5.35 -15.06
N VAL A 31 0.74 6.60 -15.48
CA VAL A 31 -0.45 7.38 -15.90
C VAL A 31 -1.10 6.80 -17.15
N GLN A 32 -0.31 6.35 -18.13
CA GLN A 32 -0.82 5.74 -19.36
C GLN A 32 -1.51 4.40 -19.13
N GLU A 33 -0.97 3.58 -18.22
CA GLU A 33 -1.53 2.25 -17.88
C GLU A 33 -2.67 2.34 -16.85
N SER A 34 -2.84 3.49 -16.19
CA SER A 34 -3.83 3.68 -15.12
C SER A 34 -5.21 3.99 -15.69
N CYS A 35 -6.21 3.22 -15.27
CA CYS A 35 -7.61 3.54 -15.54
C CYS A 35 -8.43 3.49 -14.23
N GLY A 36 -8.88 4.66 -13.75
CA GLY A 36 -9.69 4.75 -12.53
C GLY A 36 -8.84 4.69 -11.27
N ILE A 37 -8.80 3.55 -10.56
CA ILE A 37 -8.06 3.40 -9.30
C ILE A 37 -6.77 2.62 -9.54
N THR A 38 -5.65 3.19 -9.12
CA THR A 38 -4.32 2.60 -9.21
C THR A 38 -3.75 2.36 -7.81
N LEU A 39 -3.23 1.16 -7.58
CA LEU A 39 -2.64 0.73 -6.32
C LEU A 39 -1.10 0.81 -6.41
N ILE A 40 -0.47 1.59 -5.54
CA ILE A 40 1.00 1.73 -5.43
C ILE A 40 1.45 1.00 -4.17
N GLY A 41 2.00 -0.19 -4.35
CA GLY A 41 2.20 -1.22 -3.32
C GLY A 41 3.40 -1.04 -2.38
N GLY A 42 3.88 0.17 -2.14
CA GLY A 42 5.02 0.45 -1.27
C GLY A 42 6.38 0.29 -1.98
N ASP A 43 7.45 0.46 -1.23
CA ASP A 43 8.83 0.47 -1.73
C ASP A 43 8.99 1.39 -2.95
N VAL A 44 8.38 2.56 -2.87
CA VAL A 44 8.51 3.61 -3.89
C VAL A 44 9.91 4.20 -3.81
N SER A 45 10.35 4.61 -2.62
CA SER A 45 11.70 5.12 -2.41
C SER A 45 12.11 5.12 -0.95
N SER A 46 13.34 4.69 -0.65
CA SER A 46 13.98 4.87 0.66
C SER A 46 14.48 6.30 0.92
N ASN A 47 14.19 7.24 0.02
CA ASN A 47 14.51 8.66 0.19
C ASN A 47 13.23 9.50 0.04
N PHE A 48 12.87 10.20 1.11
CA PHE A 48 11.62 10.97 1.19
C PHE A 48 11.56 12.11 0.17
N SER A 49 12.68 12.79 -0.07
CA SER A 49 12.71 13.88 -1.07
C SER A 49 12.48 13.38 -2.49
N LEU A 50 12.94 12.16 -2.79
CA LEU A 50 12.70 11.51 -4.07
C LEU A 50 11.25 11.02 -4.19
N PHE A 51 10.69 10.50 -3.10
CA PHE A 51 9.28 10.14 -3.00
C PHE A 51 8.40 11.39 -3.23
N ASP A 52 8.69 12.50 -2.56
CA ASP A 52 7.99 13.78 -2.72
C ASP A 52 8.04 14.27 -4.18
N LEU A 53 9.21 14.22 -4.82
CA LEU A 53 9.34 14.58 -6.22
C LEU A 53 8.52 13.69 -7.14
N PHE A 54 8.50 12.38 -6.90
CA PHE A 54 7.68 11.43 -7.64
C PHE A 54 6.19 11.74 -7.50
N VAL A 55 5.71 11.99 -6.28
CA VAL A 55 4.29 12.34 -6.01
C VAL A 55 3.90 13.63 -6.73
N LYS A 56 4.76 14.65 -6.72
CA LYS A 56 4.53 15.91 -7.44
C LYS A 56 4.43 15.72 -8.95
N LEU A 57 5.31 14.92 -9.53
CA LEU A 57 5.27 14.59 -10.95
C LEU A 57 4.02 13.78 -11.30
N LEU A 58 3.66 12.80 -10.46
CA LEU A 58 2.46 11.99 -10.63
C LEU A 58 1.19 12.85 -10.56
N ALA A 59 1.09 13.74 -9.58
CA ALA A 59 -0.04 14.66 -9.45
C ALA A 59 -0.17 15.62 -10.64
N HIS A 60 0.97 16.08 -11.18
CA HIS A 60 1.00 16.97 -12.35
C HIS A 60 0.57 16.24 -13.64
N SER A 61 0.93 14.98 -13.77
CA SER A 61 0.69 14.18 -14.98
C SER A 61 -0.65 13.45 -14.96
N ALA A 62 -1.24 13.24 -13.79
CA ALA A 62 -2.50 12.50 -13.64
C ALA A 62 -3.69 13.23 -14.26
N TYR A 63 -4.60 12.46 -14.86
CA TYR A 63 -5.86 12.97 -15.37
C TYR A 63 -6.94 12.94 -14.28
N GLY A 64 -7.88 13.88 -14.32
CA GLY A 64 -8.84 14.14 -13.25
C GLY A 64 -9.77 12.99 -12.81
N SER A 65 -9.77 11.85 -13.53
CA SER A 65 -10.53 10.65 -13.13
C SER A 65 -9.66 9.55 -12.48
N GLN A 66 -8.34 9.76 -12.39
CA GLN A 66 -7.42 8.80 -11.79
C GLN A 66 -7.31 8.99 -10.29
N THR A 67 -7.39 7.90 -9.55
CA THR A 67 -7.25 7.86 -8.09
C THR A 67 -6.08 6.95 -7.74
N PHE A 68 -5.16 7.44 -6.92
CA PHE A 68 -3.98 6.69 -6.49
C PHE A 68 -4.09 6.34 -5.01
N LEU A 69 -4.04 5.04 -4.71
CA LEU A 69 -3.99 4.51 -3.36
C LEU A 69 -2.60 3.95 -3.10
N PHE A 70 -2.01 4.36 -2.00
CA PHE A 70 -0.67 3.94 -1.57
C PHE A 70 -0.74 3.10 -0.30
N VAL A 71 0.19 2.19 -0.15
CA VAL A 71 0.63 1.64 1.13
C VAL A 71 2.13 1.90 1.24
N LEU A 72 2.67 1.95 2.47
CA LEU A 72 4.12 2.04 2.66
C LEU A 72 4.74 0.64 2.60
N GLY A 73 5.93 0.54 2.02
CA GLY A 73 6.78 -0.62 2.10
C GLY A 73 7.85 -0.47 3.20
N ASN A 74 8.74 -1.45 3.31
CA ASN A 74 9.79 -1.39 4.32
C ASN A 74 10.85 -0.31 4.00
N HIS A 75 11.06 0.05 2.73
CA HIS A 75 12.03 1.07 2.33
C HIS A 75 11.63 2.49 2.75
N GLU A 76 10.35 2.81 2.85
CA GLU A 76 9.89 4.12 3.31
C GLU A 76 10.25 4.40 4.77
N PHE A 77 10.49 3.36 5.58
CA PHE A 77 10.89 3.51 6.98
C PHE A 77 12.38 3.80 7.15
N TRP A 78 13.25 3.44 6.21
CA TRP A 78 14.71 3.44 6.36
C TRP A 78 15.32 4.82 6.69
N GLU A 79 14.73 5.88 6.20
CA GLU A 79 15.30 7.24 6.37
C GLU A 79 15.03 7.84 7.77
N PHE A 80 14.15 7.22 8.58
CA PHE A 80 13.64 7.82 9.80
C PHE A 80 13.87 6.96 11.05
N PRO A 81 15.13 6.66 11.44
CA PRO A 81 15.44 5.74 12.53
C PRO A 81 14.94 6.20 13.91
N ASP A 82 14.68 7.50 14.07
CA ASP A 82 14.25 8.09 15.34
C ASP A 82 12.73 8.34 15.42
N LEU A 83 11.97 7.94 14.39
CA LEU A 83 10.53 8.14 14.33
C LEU A 83 9.78 6.82 14.55
N SER A 84 8.63 6.90 15.22
CA SER A 84 7.71 5.76 15.30
C SER A 84 7.03 5.49 13.95
N VAL A 85 6.50 4.27 13.78
CA VAL A 85 5.70 3.86 12.61
C VAL A 85 4.57 4.86 12.35
N GLU A 86 3.88 5.31 13.40
CA GLU A 86 2.80 6.29 13.32
C GLU A 86 3.28 7.64 12.74
N HIS A 87 4.39 8.20 13.29
CA HIS A 87 4.92 9.47 12.80
C HIS A 87 5.41 9.41 11.36
N ILE A 88 6.02 8.27 10.96
CA ILE A 88 6.44 8.06 9.58
C ILE A 88 5.20 8.00 8.68
N THR A 89 4.19 7.22 9.08
CA THR A 89 2.93 7.11 8.34
C THR A 89 2.26 8.47 8.13
N ASP A 90 2.15 9.27 9.20
CA ASP A 90 1.55 10.60 9.14
C ASP A 90 2.30 11.55 8.20
N LYS A 91 3.63 11.45 8.18
CA LYS A 91 4.48 12.24 7.29
C LYS A 91 4.19 11.95 5.82
N TYR A 92 4.08 10.67 5.43
CA TYR A 92 3.73 10.27 4.07
C TYR A 92 2.26 10.54 3.76
N ARG A 93 1.35 10.32 4.72
CA ARG A 93 -0.08 10.61 4.57
C ARG A 93 -0.30 12.07 4.22
N LYS A 94 0.29 12.99 4.99
CA LYS A 94 0.19 14.43 4.76
C LYS A 94 0.67 14.81 3.36
N LEU A 95 1.83 14.29 2.94
CA LEU A 95 2.36 14.55 1.60
C LEU A 95 1.39 14.09 0.51
N LEU A 96 0.84 12.88 0.61
CA LEU A 96 -0.06 12.32 -0.40
C LEU A 96 -1.39 13.09 -0.44
N GLU A 97 -1.96 13.43 0.71
CA GLU A 97 -3.21 14.21 0.82
C GLU A 97 -3.07 15.61 0.21
N GLU A 98 -1.91 16.29 0.40
CA GLU A 98 -1.62 17.59 -0.24
C GLU A 98 -1.67 17.52 -1.77
N HIS A 99 -1.54 16.32 -2.34
CA HIS A 99 -1.57 16.07 -3.78
C HIS A 99 -2.82 15.27 -4.24
N GLY A 100 -3.84 15.15 -3.38
CA GLY A 100 -5.10 14.47 -3.71
C GLY A 100 -4.98 12.95 -3.85
N MET A 101 -3.96 12.34 -3.23
CA MET A 101 -3.72 10.90 -3.20
C MET A 101 -3.97 10.35 -1.80
N TYR A 102 -4.13 9.05 -1.67
CA TYR A 102 -4.53 8.41 -0.42
C TYR A 102 -3.49 7.41 0.05
N LEU A 103 -3.11 7.48 1.33
CA LEU A 103 -2.34 6.45 2.01
C LEU A 103 -3.28 5.58 2.84
N LEU A 104 -3.17 4.27 2.68
CA LEU A 104 -3.86 3.30 3.52
C LEU A 104 -2.85 2.70 4.52
N GLN A 105 -3.15 2.86 5.80
CA GLN A 105 -2.41 2.21 6.89
C GLN A 105 -3.38 1.66 7.90
N ASN A 106 -3.82 0.44 7.67
CA ASN A 106 -4.92 -0.23 8.35
C ASN A 106 -6.27 0.47 8.08
N ASP A 107 -6.36 1.22 6.99
CA ASP A 107 -7.54 1.99 6.60
C ASP A 107 -8.35 1.27 5.54
N LEU A 108 -9.61 1.66 5.40
CA LEU A 108 -10.53 1.12 4.40
C LEU A 108 -10.96 2.22 3.45
N PHE A 109 -10.57 2.10 2.19
CA PHE A 109 -11.08 2.94 1.11
C PHE A 109 -12.34 2.30 0.52
N TYR A 110 -13.32 3.11 0.14
CA TYR A 110 -14.51 2.67 -0.58
C TYR A 110 -14.86 3.60 -1.73
N LYS A 111 -15.46 3.02 -2.77
CA LYS A 111 -16.08 3.74 -3.88
C LYS A 111 -17.50 3.21 -4.05
N ASN A 112 -18.49 4.13 -4.07
CA ASN A 112 -19.89 3.77 -4.20
C ASN A 112 -20.34 3.72 -5.67
N GLU A 113 -21.62 3.36 -5.90
CA GLU A 113 -22.23 3.29 -7.22
C GLU A 113 -22.45 4.66 -7.89
N PHE A 114 -22.35 5.75 -7.11
CA PHE A 114 -22.46 7.14 -7.57
C PHE A 114 -21.10 7.80 -7.81
N ASP A 115 -20.02 7.00 -7.82
CA ASP A 115 -18.63 7.44 -7.92
C ASP A 115 -18.10 8.27 -6.75
N ASP A 116 -18.87 8.42 -5.64
CA ASP A 116 -18.32 9.00 -4.41
C ASP A 116 -17.31 8.04 -3.78
N MET A 117 -16.25 8.60 -3.25
CA MET A 117 -15.14 7.88 -2.64
C MET A 117 -14.86 8.42 -1.24
N GLY A 118 -14.35 7.55 -0.37
CA GLY A 118 -13.93 7.96 0.95
C GLY A 118 -13.01 6.95 1.62
N ILE A 119 -12.41 7.39 2.72
CA ILE A 119 -11.63 6.55 3.62
C ILE A 119 -12.34 6.46 4.95
N ILE A 120 -12.36 5.26 5.53
CA ILE A 120 -12.67 5.04 6.93
C ILE A 120 -11.32 4.73 7.59
N PRO A 121 -10.81 5.63 8.44
CA PRO A 121 -9.49 5.47 9.05
C PRO A 121 -9.50 4.38 10.12
N TYR A 122 -8.33 3.81 10.41
CA TYR A 122 -8.12 2.77 11.41
C TYR A 122 -8.83 3.05 12.75
N ALA A 123 -8.66 4.26 13.28
CA ALA A 123 -9.24 4.65 14.56
C ALA A 123 -10.78 4.59 14.59
N GLU A 124 -11.43 4.87 13.47
CA GLU A 124 -12.89 4.73 13.30
C GLU A 124 -13.26 3.25 13.12
N LEU A 125 -12.54 2.52 12.25
CA LEU A 125 -12.78 1.09 11.99
C LEU A 125 -12.67 0.23 13.25
N GLU A 126 -11.72 0.56 14.12
CA GLU A 126 -11.51 -0.17 15.38
C GLU A 126 -12.71 -0.04 16.32
N GLN A 127 -13.41 1.09 16.29
CA GLN A 127 -14.55 1.38 17.16
C GLN A 127 -15.89 0.96 16.55
N MET A 128 -16.02 0.96 15.22
CA MET A 128 -17.26 0.61 14.53
C MET A 128 -17.67 -0.85 14.78
N THR A 129 -18.95 -1.07 14.97
CA THR A 129 -19.57 -2.40 14.89
C THR A 129 -19.69 -2.84 13.42
N ASN A 130 -19.82 -4.15 13.20
CA ASN A 130 -20.08 -4.67 11.85
C ASN A 130 -21.41 -4.18 11.25
N ALA A 131 -22.41 -3.88 12.07
CA ALA A 131 -23.68 -3.32 11.61
C ALA A 131 -23.51 -1.88 11.09
N GLU A 132 -22.78 -1.03 11.83
CA GLU A 132 -22.47 0.35 11.40
C GLU A 132 -21.64 0.36 10.13
N LEU A 133 -20.62 -0.51 10.04
CA LEU A 133 -19.80 -0.64 8.86
C LEU A 133 -20.59 -1.14 7.65
N THR A 134 -21.48 -2.13 7.84
CA THR A 134 -22.37 -2.62 6.77
C THR A 134 -23.25 -1.49 6.24
N GLU A 135 -23.83 -0.68 7.11
CA GLU A 135 -24.64 0.49 6.70
C GLU A 135 -23.80 1.53 5.97
N ARG A 136 -22.58 1.84 6.50
CA ARG A 136 -21.66 2.79 5.87
C ARG A 136 -21.27 2.38 4.44
N LEU A 137 -21.07 1.08 4.23
CA LEU A 137 -20.66 0.52 2.94
C LEU A 137 -21.84 0.03 2.09
N ARG A 138 -23.09 0.28 2.46
CA ARG A 138 -24.27 -0.27 1.80
C ARG A 138 -24.24 -0.11 0.27
N CYS A 139 -23.93 1.08 -0.22
CA CYS A 139 -23.87 1.41 -1.64
C CYS A 139 -22.47 1.25 -2.26
N SER A 140 -21.51 0.68 -1.53
CA SER A 140 -20.14 0.55 -2.04
C SER A 140 -20.05 -0.54 -3.10
N ARG A 141 -19.48 -0.19 -4.26
CA ARG A 141 -19.17 -1.11 -5.38
C ARG A 141 -17.80 -1.73 -5.25
N LEU A 142 -16.87 -1.03 -4.63
CA LEU A 142 -15.49 -1.45 -4.40
C LEU A 142 -15.08 -1.05 -2.99
N VAL A 143 -14.39 -1.95 -2.34
CA VAL A 143 -13.75 -1.72 -1.04
C VAL A 143 -12.29 -2.16 -1.13
N VAL A 144 -11.38 -1.33 -0.63
CA VAL A 144 -9.95 -1.66 -0.54
C VAL A 144 -9.54 -1.52 0.93
N PHE A 145 -9.24 -2.63 1.58
CA PHE A 145 -8.64 -2.62 2.92
C PHE A 145 -7.13 -2.73 2.77
N GLY A 146 -6.38 -1.76 3.28
CA GLY A 146 -4.96 -1.66 3.00
C GLY A 146 -4.08 -1.21 4.15
N GLY A 147 -2.79 -1.53 4.03
CA GLY A 147 -1.72 -1.16 4.95
C GLY A 147 -0.39 -1.78 4.58
N THR A 148 0.65 -1.49 5.35
CA THR A 148 1.96 -2.13 5.17
C THR A 148 1.88 -3.66 5.34
N GLY A 149 1.01 -4.15 6.26
CA GLY A 149 0.91 -5.55 6.64
C GLY A 149 1.98 -5.96 7.65
N PHE A 150 3.23 -5.58 7.39
CA PHE A 150 4.44 -5.97 8.12
C PHE A 150 4.72 -7.49 8.03
N SER A 151 5.92 -7.91 8.46
CA SER A 151 6.36 -9.31 8.34
C SER A 151 6.41 -10.02 9.69
N GLY A 152 5.45 -9.71 10.59
CA GLY A 152 5.42 -10.24 11.96
C GLY A 152 5.32 -11.77 12.05
N CYS A 153 4.76 -12.44 11.05
CA CYS A 153 4.67 -13.91 10.97
C CYS A 153 5.80 -14.55 10.15
N ASN A 154 6.59 -13.77 9.40
CA ASN A 154 7.70 -14.29 8.62
C ASN A 154 8.93 -14.52 9.52
N VAL A 155 9.49 -15.75 9.48
CA VAL A 155 10.66 -16.13 10.28
C VAL A 155 11.98 -15.89 9.55
N GLU A 156 11.96 -15.78 8.22
CA GLU A 156 13.14 -15.65 7.37
C GLU A 156 13.42 -14.19 6.96
N PHE A 157 12.36 -13.45 6.63
CA PHE A 157 12.45 -12.06 6.20
C PHE A 157 11.65 -11.17 7.14
N ASN A 158 12.32 -10.57 8.12
CA ASN A 158 11.71 -9.76 9.16
C ASN A 158 12.70 -8.70 9.70
N ALA A 159 12.28 -7.91 10.67
CA ALA A 159 13.08 -6.84 11.25
C ALA A 159 14.46 -7.30 11.76
N ASN A 160 14.59 -8.52 12.32
CA ASN A 160 15.87 -9.06 12.77
C ASN A 160 16.84 -9.33 11.60
N ASN A 161 16.34 -9.46 10.39
CA ASN A 161 17.14 -9.67 9.17
C ASN A 161 17.41 -8.33 8.43
N GLY A 162 17.06 -7.21 9.07
CA GLY A 162 17.42 -5.87 8.59
C GLY A 162 16.51 -5.32 7.49
N ILE A 163 15.33 -5.90 7.22
CA ILE A 163 14.42 -5.41 6.18
C ILE A 163 13.94 -3.97 6.42
N TYR A 164 13.95 -3.49 7.68
CA TYR A 164 13.64 -2.12 8.06
C TYR A 164 14.87 -1.27 8.40
N TRP A 165 16.06 -1.75 8.11
CA TRP A 165 17.32 -1.03 8.40
C TRP A 165 17.42 -0.52 9.84
N ASN A 166 16.93 -1.32 10.81
CA ASN A 166 16.87 -1.02 12.24
C ASN A 166 15.93 0.16 12.64
N THR A 167 15.08 0.62 11.75
CA THR A 167 14.07 1.65 12.06
C THR A 167 12.85 1.08 12.78
N VAL A 168 12.46 -0.13 12.42
CA VAL A 168 11.40 -0.89 13.06
C VAL A 168 12.01 -2.14 13.71
N ASP A 169 11.83 -2.31 15.01
CA ASP A 169 12.29 -3.50 15.71
C ASP A 169 11.30 -4.67 15.55
N ARG A 170 11.75 -5.87 15.95
CA ARG A 170 10.95 -7.09 15.78
C ARG A 170 9.66 -7.09 16.61
N GLU A 171 9.65 -6.46 17.77
CA GLU A 171 8.47 -6.39 18.63
C GLU A 171 7.42 -5.48 18.00
N THR A 172 7.81 -4.31 17.55
CA THR A 172 6.96 -3.36 16.82
C THR A 172 6.40 -4.01 15.54
N GLU A 173 7.24 -4.67 14.75
CA GLU A 173 6.82 -5.38 13.54
C GLU A 173 5.73 -6.43 13.83
N ILE A 174 5.90 -7.25 14.88
CA ILE A 174 4.92 -8.25 15.30
C ILE A 174 3.62 -7.58 15.76
N GLN A 175 3.71 -6.48 16.50
CA GLN A 175 2.54 -5.74 16.99
C GLN A 175 1.75 -5.14 15.82
N GLU A 176 2.41 -4.52 14.86
CA GLU A 176 1.77 -3.93 13.69
C GLU A 176 1.13 -4.99 12.77
N SER A 177 1.79 -6.14 12.56
CA SER A 177 1.18 -7.27 11.84
C SER A 177 -0.07 -7.79 12.54
N LYS A 178 -0.02 -7.97 13.87
CA LYS A 178 -1.19 -8.40 14.65
C LYS A 178 -2.33 -7.40 14.59
N LYS A 179 -2.01 -6.12 14.63
CA LYS A 179 -2.99 -5.04 14.52
C LYS A 179 -3.73 -5.11 13.19
N PHE A 180 -3.01 -5.31 12.07
CA PHE A 180 -3.60 -5.49 10.75
C PHE A 180 -4.45 -6.77 10.67
N ASP A 181 -3.90 -7.93 11.10
CA ASP A 181 -4.61 -9.23 11.06
C ASP A 181 -5.88 -9.21 11.92
N ASN A 182 -5.82 -8.68 13.15
CA ASN A 182 -6.99 -8.56 14.02
C ASN A 182 -8.10 -7.72 13.38
N LEU A 183 -7.73 -6.58 12.78
CA LEU A 183 -8.71 -5.74 12.10
C LEU A 183 -9.27 -6.45 10.85
N TYR A 184 -8.43 -7.10 10.06
CA TYR A 184 -8.86 -7.91 8.92
C TYR A 184 -9.90 -8.97 9.34
N GLN A 185 -9.62 -9.75 10.42
CA GLN A 185 -10.55 -10.77 10.93
C GLN A 185 -11.87 -10.15 11.40
N LYS A 186 -11.83 -9.00 12.07
CA LYS A 186 -13.02 -8.24 12.48
C LYS A 186 -13.88 -7.83 11.29
N LEU A 187 -13.25 -7.39 10.20
CA LEU A 187 -13.92 -6.86 9.02
C LEU A 187 -14.47 -7.95 8.09
N LEU A 188 -13.95 -9.17 8.13
CA LEU A 188 -14.30 -10.26 7.23
C LEU A 188 -15.81 -10.43 6.97
N PRO A 189 -16.71 -10.44 8.00
CA PRO A 189 -18.14 -10.64 7.77
C PRO A 189 -18.81 -9.57 6.92
N VAL A 190 -18.24 -8.35 6.90
CA VAL A 190 -18.72 -7.22 6.10
C VAL A 190 -18.09 -7.25 4.72
N LEU A 191 -16.78 -7.48 4.64
CA LEU A 191 -16.01 -7.51 3.41
C LEU A 191 -16.46 -8.65 2.48
N ASP A 192 -16.85 -9.81 3.02
CA ASP A 192 -17.37 -10.96 2.25
C ASP A 192 -18.57 -10.61 1.37
N GLN A 193 -19.31 -9.57 1.71
CA GLN A 193 -20.49 -9.10 0.99
C GLN A 193 -20.16 -8.05 -0.09
N LYS A 194 -18.89 -7.73 -0.30
CA LYS A 194 -18.43 -6.63 -1.18
C LYS A 194 -17.43 -7.13 -2.22
N ASN A 195 -17.23 -6.33 -3.26
CA ASN A 195 -16.06 -6.48 -4.14
C ASN A 195 -14.84 -5.94 -3.38
N THR A 196 -14.06 -6.84 -2.83
CA THR A 196 -13.02 -6.51 -1.87
C THR A 196 -11.64 -6.77 -2.43
N VAL A 197 -10.77 -5.78 -2.24
CA VAL A 197 -9.32 -5.89 -2.45
C VAL A 197 -8.63 -5.78 -1.10
N ILE A 198 -7.76 -6.72 -0.80
CA ILE A 198 -6.82 -6.64 0.32
C ILE A 198 -5.49 -6.18 -0.25
N PHE A 199 -5.10 -4.97 0.12
CA PHE A 199 -3.96 -4.29 -0.46
C PHE A 199 -2.89 -4.05 0.60
N THR A 200 -1.79 -4.81 0.54
CA THR A 200 -0.68 -4.72 1.50
C THR A 200 0.65 -4.64 0.78
N HIS A 201 1.69 -4.13 1.46
CA HIS A 201 3.05 -4.25 0.93
C HIS A 201 3.55 -5.69 1.06
N THR A 202 3.46 -6.28 2.25
CA THR A 202 3.88 -7.67 2.47
C THR A 202 2.75 -8.65 2.16
N PRO A 203 3.04 -9.86 1.65
CA PRO A 203 2.02 -10.85 1.33
C PRO A 203 1.32 -11.39 2.59
N GLN A 204 0.11 -11.94 2.44
CA GLN A 204 -0.73 -12.39 3.55
C GLN A 204 -0.01 -13.35 4.52
N LYS A 205 0.80 -14.26 4.01
CA LYS A 205 1.57 -15.21 4.83
C LYS A 205 2.55 -14.55 5.80
N ASP A 206 2.94 -13.30 5.54
CA ASP A 206 3.91 -12.56 6.34
C ASP A 206 3.26 -11.81 7.50
N TRP A 207 2.01 -11.37 7.34
CA TRP A 207 1.29 -10.64 8.37
C TRP A 207 0.20 -11.44 9.09
N SER A 208 -0.29 -12.56 8.53
CA SER A 208 -1.32 -13.37 9.15
C SER A 208 -0.75 -14.65 9.75
N SER A 209 -1.18 -14.95 10.97
CA SER A 209 -0.85 -16.21 11.65
C SER A 209 -1.59 -17.43 11.08
N ASN A 210 -2.66 -17.20 10.32
CA ASN A 210 -3.45 -18.23 9.65
C ASN A 210 -3.81 -17.75 8.24
N PRO A 211 -2.82 -17.69 7.33
CA PRO A 211 -3.03 -17.15 5.99
C PRO A 211 -3.95 -18.07 5.20
N LYS A 212 -5.19 -17.62 5.04
CA LYS A 212 -6.19 -18.25 4.17
C LYS A 212 -6.78 -17.18 3.30
N SER A 213 -6.59 -17.35 2.00
CA SER A 213 -7.24 -16.48 1.02
C SER A 213 -8.74 -16.69 1.04
N HIS A 214 -9.47 -15.61 0.97
CA HIS A 214 -10.94 -15.64 0.89
C HIS A 214 -11.34 -15.66 -0.59
N ALA A 215 -12.11 -16.66 -1.00
CA ALA A 215 -12.45 -16.94 -2.41
C ALA A 215 -13.01 -15.76 -3.21
N LYS A 216 -13.61 -14.77 -2.55
CA LYS A 216 -14.18 -13.60 -3.21
C LYS A 216 -13.26 -12.38 -3.26
N PHE A 217 -12.12 -12.41 -2.56
CA PHE A 217 -11.22 -11.26 -2.46
C PHE A 217 -10.12 -11.31 -3.51
N VAL A 218 -9.64 -10.12 -3.84
CA VAL A 218 -8.41 -9.95 -4.61
C VAL A 218 -7.32 -9.52 -3.64
N TYR A 219 -6.21 -10.26 -3.58
CA TYR A 219 -5.05 -9.92 -2.77
C TYR A 219 -4.00 -9.27 -3.66
N VAL A 220 -3.55 -8.09 -3.27
CA VAL A 220 -2.52 -7.33 -3.97
C VAL A 220 -1.39 -7.03 -2.99
N SER A 221 -0.18 -7.47 -3.32
CA SER A 221 0.99 -7.19 -2.49
C SER A 221 2.23 -6.89 -3.33
N GLY A 222 3.26 -6.35 -2.69
CA GLY A 222 4.60 -6.14 -3.19
C GLY A 222 5.64 -7.01 -2.48
N HIS A 223 6.83 -6.47 -2.23
CA HIS A 223 7.88 -6.98 -1.34
C HIS A 223 8.69 -8.17 -1.87
N THR A 224 8.08 -9.15 -2.53
CA THR A 224 8.76 -10.41 -2.85
C THR A 224 9.60 -10.35 -4.12
N HIS A 225 9.50 -9.28 -4.89
CA HIS A 225 10.16 -9.07 -6.18
C HIS A 225 9.90 -10.21 -7.20
N ARG A 226 8.69 -10.77 -7.12
CA ARG A 226 8.24 -11.83 -8.03
C ARG A 226 6.89 -11.43 -8.61
N ASN A 227 6.84 -11.23 -9.92
CA ASN A 227 5.58 -11.01 -10.59
C ASN A 227 4.72 -12.28 -10.53
N VAL A 228 3.75 -12.29 -9.66
CA VAL A 228 2.79 -13.39 -9.49
C VAL A 228 1.41 -12.88 -9.85
N PHE A 229 0.80 -13.56 -10.79
CA PHE A 229 -0.62 -13.47 -11.06
C PHE A 229 -1.22 -14.85 -10.94
N TYR A 230 -2.19 -15.01 -10.07
CA TYR A 230 -2.90 -16.27 -9.86
C TYR A 230 -4.40 -15.99 -9.76
N ASP A 231 -5.19 -16.69 -10.56
CA ASP A 231 -6.64 -16.65 -10.54
C ASP A 231 -7.17 -18.03 -10.98
N ASP A 232 -7.70 -18.80 -10.05
CA ASP A 232 -8.35 -20.08 -10.32
C ASP A 232 -9.86 -20.05 -10.10
N GLY A 233 -10.42 -18.84 -9.87
CA GLY A 233 -11.81 -18.62 -9.55
C GLY A 233 -12.17 -18.74 -8.07
N GLU A 234 -11.28 -19.33 -7.25
CA GLU A 234 -11.40 -19.42 -5.79
C GLU A 234 -10.42 -18.48 -5.08
N GLU A 235 -9.23 -18.30 -5.66
CA GLU A 235 -8.21 -17.43 -5.12
C GLU A 235 -7.69 -16.52 -6.22
N ARG A 236 -7.60 -15.20 -5.94
CA ARG A 236 -7.07 -14.20 -6.85
C ARG A 236 -5.96 -13.41 -6.20
N ILE A 237 -4.74 -13.62 -6.67
CA ILE A 237 -3.52 -13.00 -6.13
C ILE A 237 -2.81 -12.24 -7.24
N TYR A 238 -2.50 -10.97 -6.96
CA TYR A 238 -1.63 -10.12 -7.74
C TYR A 238 -0.48 -9.67 -6.83
N ALA A 239 0.69 -10.22 -7.03
CA ALA A 239 1.84 -9.86 -6.22
C ALA A 239 2.97 -9.34 -7.10
N ASP A 240 3.63 -8.28 -6.60
CA ASP A 240 4.83 -7.69 -7.21
C ASP A 240 4.69 -7.36 -8.70
N ASN A 241 3.52 -6.86 -9.09
CA ASN A 241 3.30 -6.38 -10.45
C ASN A 241 4.18 -5.14 -10.72
N GLN A 242 5.48 -5.40 -10.89
CA GLN A 242 6.51 -4.37 -10.98
C GLN A 242 6.56 -3.75 -12.37
N ILE A 243 6.74 -2.46 -12.43
CA ILE A 243 7.21 -1.77 -13.63
C ILE A 243 8.71 -2.03 -13.79
N GLY A 244 9.08 -3.31 -14.04
CA GLY A 244 10.46 -3.76 -14.24
C GLY A 244 11.43 -3.39 -13.09
N TYR A 245 12.45 -4.15 -12.90
CA TYR A 245 13.52 -3.90 -11.91
C TYR A 245 14.74 -3.28 -12.60
#